data_fe6df26a8ba5b98b3ac63bc0f2b40089
#
_entry.id   fe6df26a8ba5b98b3ac63bc0f2b40089
#
_cell.length_a   1.000
_cell.length_b   1.000
_cell.length_c   1.000
_cell.angle_alpha   90.00
_cell.angle_beta   90.00
_cell.angle_gamma   90.00
#
_symmetry.space_group_name_H-M   'P 1'
#
loop_
_entity.id
_entity.type
_entity.pdbx_description
1 polymer ?
#
loop_
_entity_poly.entity_id
_entity_poly.type
_entity_poly.pdbx_seq_one_letter_code
_entity_poly.pdbx_strand_id
1 'polypeptide(L)'
;MPETCSSLTTSIHSLALAAVVVLAASAAQAATPTAYVTSEKAGVGVIDLNQMTLAKTFPVGADGPRGLSLNADGTRLLVANKNTNDLAVIDTASGEVVQRVKIGKNPEYVRVHNGYAYVTYEPGEDGGPPAGKPASGEAGGKPDNQAGGKPGGDDDDANKPPAEIAIVDMKSWRVVHSVTSGHETEGIEFSRDGKSMLVTNEGDDTVSIYRTGTGAPVRTVKLAAGGRPRGIRLSPDGKDYIVTLESLSKFVVIDAHTFQVTKTVDTKLGPYGVAFGPQGRRLFIAAARDKTVQVFDAHSYEHVADVPVGQRCWHFSFTPDGAKLMVACGRSDAVYVLDAQTYQPVKQIGELPLAWGIVTYPRSDGSIESQ
;
A
#
# COMPACT_ATOMS: atom_id res chain seq x y z
N MET A 1 -24.15 -15.46 103.30
CA MET A 1 -24.27 -14.23 102.60
C MET A 1 -23.18 -14.26 101.52
N PRO A 2 -23.48 -14.44 100.27
CA PRO A 2 -22.51 -14.13 99.22
C PRO A 2 -23.10 -13.10 98.24
N GLU A 3 -22.21 -12.22 97.80
CA GLU A 3 -22.45 -11.14 96.89
C GLU A 3 -22.46 -11.65 95.44
N THR A 4 -23.40 -11.16 94.65
CA THR A 4 -23.53 -11.45 93.23
C THR A 4 -22.76 -10.43 92.41
N CYS A 5 -21.82 -10.92 91.66
CA CYS A 5 -21.09 -10.11 90.70
C CYS A 5 -21.77 -10.22 89.32
N SER A 6 -22.23 -9.10 88.79
CA SER A 6 -22.87 -8.98 87.51
C SER A 6 -21.82 -8.67 86.43
N SER A 7 -21.66 -9.53 85.43
CA SER A 7 -20.76 -9.31 84.26
C SER A 7 -21.56 -8.70 83.11
N LEU A 8 -21.14 -7.50 82.70
CA LEU A 8 -21.60 -6.83 81.47
C LEU A 8 -20.84 -7.43 80.24
N THR A 9 -21.56 -8.05 79.37
CA THR A 9 -21.09 -8.47 78.08
C THR A 9 -21.32 -7.37 77.01
N THR A 10 -20.28 -6.75 76.58
CA THR A 10 -20.28 -5.76 75.47
C THR A 10 -20.29 -6.48 74.17
N SER A 11 -21.36 -6.37 73.36
CA SER A 11 -21.51 -6.94 72.03
C SER A 11 -20.92 -5.97 71.01
N ILE A 12 -19.78 -6.35 70.40
CA ILE A 12 -19.16 -5.61 69.28
C ILE A 12 -19.79 -6.07 68.00
N HIS A 13 -20.59 -5.22 67.35
CA HIS A 13 -21.12 -5.46 66.02
C HIS A 13 -20.07 -5.02 64.97
N SER A 14 -19.43 -5.99 64.35
CA SER A 14 -18.54 -5.74 63.21
C SER A 14 -19.39 -5.51 61.95
N LEU A 15 -19.46 -4.26 61.47
CA LEU A 15 -19.96 -3.95 60.15
C LEU A 15 -18.89 -4.36 59.10
N ALA A 16 -19.15 -5.41 58.34
CA ALA A 16 -18.38 -5.76 57.16
C ALA A 16 -18.85 -4.90 56.01
N LEU A 17 -18.04 -3.93 55.59
CA LEU A 17 -18.26 -3.12 54.39
C LEU A 17 -17.81 -3.93 53.17
N ALA A 18 -18.76 -4.51 52.44
CA ALA A 18 -18.46 -5.20 51.18
C ALA A 18 -18.25 -4.14 50.08
N ALA A 19 -16.99 -3.89 49.72
CA ALA A 19 -16.66 -3.09 48.55
C ALA A 19 -16.94 -3.89 47.28
N VAL A 20 -18.00 -3.56 46.56
CA VAL A 20 -18.28 -4.08 45.22
C VAL A 20 -17.35 -3.36 44.24
N VAL A 21 -16.25 -4.03 43.85
CA VAL A 21 -15.42 -3.58 42.77
C VAL A 21 -16.13 -3.91 41.45
N VAL A 22 -16.77 -2.92 40.85
CA VAL A 22 -17.30 -3.02 39.48
C VAL A 22 -16.10 -2.93 38.53
N LEU A 23 -15.61 -4.07 38.10
CA LEU A 23 -14.71 -4.13 36.93
C LEU A 23 -15.52 -3.74 35.68
N ALA A 24 -15.42 -2.49 35.28
CA ALA A 24 -15.84 -2.07 33.95
C ALA A 24 -14.86 -2.70 32.95
N ALA A 25 -15.21 -3.86 32.42
CA ALA A 25 -14.58 -4.39 31.24
C ALA A 25 -14.94 -3.43 30.11
N SER A 26 -14.00 -2.52 29.77
CA SER A 26 -14.07 -1.78 28.51
C SER A 26 -13.92 -2.82 27.42
N ALA A 27 -15.03 -3.24 26.82
CA ALA A 27 -15.02 -3.96 25.57
C ALA A 27 -14.29 -3.04 24.56
N ALA A 28 -13.07 -3.41 24.20
CA ALA A 28 -12.38 -2.75 23.11
C ALA A 28 -13.31 -2.89 21.89
N GLN A 29 -13.93 -1.80 21.51
CA GLN A 29 -14.82 -1.78 20.35
C GLN A 29 -13.94 -2.12 19.15
N ALA A 30 -14.20 -3.27 18.54
CA ALA A 30 -13.45 -3.67 17.34
C ALA A 30 -13.55 -2.53 16.34
N ALA A 31 -12.39 -2.06 15.86
CA ALA A 31 -12.36 -0.98 14.90
C ALA A 31 -13.20 -1.35 13.67
N THR A 32 -14.05 -0.45 13.23
CA THR A 32 -14.87 -0.66 12.03
C THR A 32 -13.95 -0.98 10.86
N PRO A 33 -14.15 -2.12 10.18
CA PRO A 33 -13.35 -2.47 9.02
C PRO A 33 -13.42 -1.36 7.97
N THR A 34 -12.27 -0.89 7.51
CA THR A 34 -12.16 0.33 6.71
C THR A 34 -11.22 0.11 5.53
N ALA A 35 -11.54 0.67 4.36
CA ALA A 35 -10.56 0.81 3.28
C ALA A 35 -10.17 2.29 3.12
N TYR A 36 -8.91 2.51 2.82
CA TYR A 36 -8.33 3.80 2.48
C TYR A 36 -7.95 3.81 1.01
N VAL A 37 -8.42 4.81 0.29
CA VAL A 37 -8.22 4.93 -1.16
C VAL A 37 -7.61 6.28 -1.47
N THR A 38 -6.42 6.30 -2.08
CA THR A 38 -5.86 7.54 -2.59
C THR A 38 -6.61 7.98 -3.84
N SER A 39 -6.95 9.25 -3.88
CA SER A 39 -7.60 9.94 -5.00
C SER A 39 -6.76 11.17 -5.31
N GLU A 40 -6.09 11.20 -6.46
CA GLU A 40 -5.09 12.23 -6.78
C GLU A 40 -5.63 13.66 -6.69
N LYS A 41 -6.95 13.84 -6.81
CA LYS A 41 -7.62 15.16 -6.79
C LYS A 41 -8.45 15.43 -5.54
N ALA A 42 -8.68 14.43 -4.68
CA ALA A 42 -9.54 14.61 -3.52
C ALA A 42 -8.85 14.33 -2.17
N GLY A 43 -7.71 13.65 -2.17
CA GLY A 43 -7.04 13.23 -0.95
C GLY A 43 -7.19 11.73 -0.69
N VAL A 44 -7.57 11.32 0.52
CA VAL A 44 -7.76 9.89 0.85
C VAL A 44 -9.21 9.62 1.22
N GLY A 45 -9.91 8.88 0.37
CA GLY A 45 -11.25 8.38 0.67
C GLY A 45 -11.21 7.29 1.75
N VAL A 46 -12.13 7.38 2.69
CA VAL A 46 -12.33 6.41 3.78
C VAL A 46 -13.64 5.68 3.54
N ILE A 47 -13.56 4.39 3.24
CA ILE A 47 -14.73 3.55 2.93
C ILE A 47 -15.06 2.69 4.15
N ASP A 48 -16.29 2.78 4.64
CA ASP A 48 -16.85 1.86 5.62
C ASP A 48 -17.13 0.51 4.92
N LEU A 49 -16.42 -0.54 5.33
CA LEU A 49 -16.53 -1.87 4.71
C LEU A 49 -17.79 -2.64 5.12
N ASN A 50 -18.45 -2.26 6.22
CA ASN A 50 -19.72 -2.86 6.60
C ASN A 50 -20.87 -2.34 5.71
N GLN A 51 -20.82 -1.04 5.37
CA GLN A 51 -21.83 -0.38 4.56
C GLN A 51 -21.47 -0.32 3.08
N MET A 52 -20.20 -0.53 2.75
CA MET A 52 -19.64 -0.34 1.40
C MET A 52 -19.94 1.06 0.86
N THR A 53 -19.68 2.10 1.67
CA THR A 53 -19.91 3.50 1.32
C THR A 53 -18.69 4.35 1.63
N LEU A 54 -18.48 5.40 0.85
CA LEU A 54 -17.54 6.46 1.18
C LEU A 54 -18.07 7.19 2.42
N ALA A 55 -17.38 7.05 3.55
CA ALA A 55 -17.79 7.65 4.82
C ALA A 55 -17.29 9.09 4.96
N LYS A 56 -16.07 9.35 4.52
CA LYS A 56 -15.42 10.67 4.55
C LYS A 56 -14.19 10.68 3.64
N THR A 57 -13.59 11.86 3.49
CA THR A 57 -12.30 12.04 2.80
C THR A 57 -11.35 12.76 3.74
N PHE A 58 -10.12 12.26 3.87
CA PHE A 58 -9.05 12.94 4.57
C PHE A 58 -8.37 13.92 3.60
N PRO A 59 -8.35 15.22 3.90
CA PRO A 59 -7.59 16.16 3.10
C PRO A 59 -6.10 16.03 3.42
N VAL A 60 -5.31 15.55 2.49
CA VAL A 60 -3.85 15.46 2.70
C VAL A 60 -3.13 16.81 2.48
N GLY A 61 -3.86 17.82 2.05
CA GLY A 61 -3.34 19.17 1.81
C GLY A 61 -2.34 19.24 0.65
N ALA A 62 -2.35 18.23 -0.22
CA ALA A 62 -1.44 18.12 -1.34
C ALA A 62 -2.19 17.45 -2.52
N ASP A 63 -1.91 17.91 -3.73
CA ASP A 63 -2.40 17.25 -4.91
C ASP A 63 -1.53 16.04 -5.29
N GLY A 64 -2.16 14.99 -5.78
CA GLY A 64 -1.50 13.83 -6.32
C GLY A 64 -1.08 12.75 -5.31
N PRO A 65 -1.91 12.39 -4.29
CA PRO A 65 -1.64 11.23 -3.45
C PRO A 65 -1.77 9.94 -4.28
N ARG A 66 -0.74 9.07 -4.19
CA ARG A 66 -0.64 7.82 -4.95
C ARG A 66 -0.47 6.62 -4.02
N GLY A 67 0.74 6.13 -3.87
CA GLY A 67 1.04 5.00 -3.01
C GLY A 67 0.67 5.26 -1.55
N LEU A 68 0.10 4.25 -0.91
CA LEU A 68 -0.24 4.33 0.50
C LEU A 68 0.05 3.00 1.20
N SER A 69 0.29 3.07 2.50
CA SER A 69 0.49 1.89 3.35
C SER A 69 0.11 2.20 4.79
N LEU A 70 -0.35 1.20 5.53
CA LEU A 70 -0.65 1.32 6.96
C LEU A 70 0.54 0.83 7.80
N ASN A 71 0.73 1.45 8.98
CA ASN A 71 1.56 0.84 10.00
C ASN A 71 0.89 -0.42 10.58
N ALA A 72 1.60 -1.18 11.41
CA ALA A 72 1.15 -2.50 11.86
C ALA A 72 -0.18 -2.48 12.64
N ASP A 73 -0.42 -1.44 13.44
CA ASP A 73 -1.61 -1.30 14.28
C ASP A 73 -2.75 -0.50 13.62
N GLY A 74 -2.55 -0.04 12.37
CA GLY A 74 -3.54 0.72 11.61
C GLY A 74 -3.76 2.16 12.09
N THR A 75 -2.96 2.66 13.04
CA THR A 75 -3.12 4.01 13.59
C THR A 75 -2.51 5.10 12.73
N ARG A 76 -1.63 4.75 11.81
CA ARG A 76 -0.96 5.66 10.88
C ARG A 76 -1.10 5.18 9.44
N LEU A 77 -1.59 6.05 8.60
CA LEU A 77 -1.62 5.87 7.15
C LEU A 77 -0.52 6.74 6.52
N LEU A 78 0.34 6.11 5.75
CA LEU A 78 1.43 6.74 5.02
C LEU A 78 1.00 6.95 3.57
N VAL A 79 1.19 8.14 3.04
CA VAL A 79 0.76 8.49 1.67
C VAL A 79 1.88 9.23 0.94
N ALA A 80 2.30 8.69 -0.19
CA ALA A 80 3.22 9.36 -1.11
C ALA A 80 2.48 10.43 -1.91
N ASN A 81 2.93 11.67 -1.87
CA ASN A 81 2.31 12.80 -2.53
C ASN A 81 3.20 13.30 -3.66
N LYS A 82 2.78 13.04 -4.89
CA LYS A 82 3.51 13.32 -6.11
C LYS A 82 3.90 14.80 -6.26
N ASN A 83 2.95 15.71 -6.02
CA ASN A 83 3.13 17.12 -6.33
C ASN A 83 3.81 17.91 -5.21
N THR A 84 3.81 17.41 -3.97
CA THR A 84 4.48 18.05 -2.81
C THR A 84 5.80 17.40 -2.43
N ASN A 85 6.18 16.31 -3.13
CA ASN A 85 7.46 15.63 -2.94
C ASN A 85 7.67 15.13 -1.50
N ASP A 86 6.60 14.69 -0.85
CA ASP A 86 6.63 14.24 0.54
C ASP A 86 5.89 12.92 0.77
N LEU A 87 6.18 12.31 1.91
CA LEU A 87 5.38 11.26 2.52
C LEU A 87 4.57 11.90 3.66
N ALA A 88 3.25 11.98 3.49
CA ALA A 88 2.35 12.38 4.56
C ALA A 88 2.08 11.20 5.49
N VAL A 89 2.11 11.46 6.80
CA VAL A 89 1.70 10.52 7.86
C VAL A 89 0.40 11.03 8.45
N ILE A 90 -0.66 10.26 8.28
CA ILE A 90 -2.03 10.62 8.67
C ILE A 90 -2.40 9.80 9.90
N ASP A 91 -2.92 10.44 10.92
CA ASP A 91 -3.60 9.75 12.02
C ASP A 91 -4.96 9.23 11.53
N THR A 92 -5.17 7.92 11.58
CA THR A 92 -6.37 7.29 10.99
C THR A 92 -7.66 7.58 11.76
N ALA A 93 -7.57 7.94 13.04
CA ALA A 93 -8.73 8.28 13.86
C ALA A 93 -9.23 9.70 13.54
N SER A 94 -8.34 10.69 13.57
CA SER A 94 -8.68 12.09 13.29
C SER A 94 -8.74 12.43 11.80
N GLY A 95 -7.93 11.77 10.98
CA GLY A 95 -7.71 12.11 9.56
C GLY A 95 -6.74 13.27 9.36
N GLU A 96 -6.08 13.72 10.41
CA GLU A 96 -5.12 14.82 10.34
C GLU A 96 -3.73 14.34 9.90
N VAL A 97 -3.05 15.14 9.09
CA VAL A 97 -1.64 14.93 8.77
C VAL A 97 -0.80 15.34 9.97
N VAL A 98 -0.26 14.34 10.68
CA VAL A 98 0.53 14.55 11.91
C VAL A 98 2.01 14.75 11.61
N GLN A 99 2.48 14.33 10.44
CA GLN A 99 3.87 14.48 10.02
C GLN A 99 3.97 14.53 8.50
N ARG A 100 4.95 15.27 7.99
CA ARG A 100 5.40 15.23 6.59
C ARG A 100 6.89 14.95 6.56
N VAL A 101 7.28 13.98 5.77
CA VAL A 101 8.67 13.61 5.55
C VAL A 101 9.03 14.00 4.13
N LYS A 102 9.96 14.92 3.96
CA LYS A 102 10.45 15.27 2.63
C LYS A 102 11.17 14.08 2.03
N ILE A 103 10.75 13.64 0.84
CA ILE A 103 11.29 12.45 0.16
C ILE A 103 12.18 12.90 -1.01
N GLY A 104 11.57 13.32 -2.07
CA GLY A 104 12.18 13.68 -3.32
C GLY A 104 11.10 13.81 -4.37
N LYS A 105 11.48 14.10 -5.61
CA LYS A 105 10.54 14.37 -6.69
C LYS A 105 9.69 13.15 -7.02
N ASN A 106 8.42 13.37 -7.29
CA ASN A 106 7.49 12.35 -7.79
C ASN A 106 7.47 11.04 -6.96
N PRO A 107 7.27 11.08 -5.63
CA PRO A 107 7.15 9.84 -4.87
C PRO A 107 5.90 9.09 -5.30
N GLU A 108 6.03 7.78 -5.56
CA GLU A 108 4.97 6.99 -6.20
C GLU A 108 4.49 5.83 -5.34
N TYR A 109 5.39 5.01 -4.85
CA TYR A 109 5.04 3.77 -4.16
C TYR A 109 5.47 3.81 -2.69
N VAL A 110 4.67 3.22 -1.81
CA VAL A 110 5.00 3.09 -0.38
C VAL A 110 4.83 1.64 0.05
N ARG A 111 5.86 1.10 0.68
CA ARG A 111 5.83 -0.22 1.28
C ARG A 111 6.35 -0.17 2.71
N VAL A 112 5.59 -0.69 3.66
CA VAL A 112 6.04 -0.77 5.06
C VAL A 112 6.60 -2.16 5.34
N HIS A 113 7.80 -2.22 5.93
CA HIS A 113 8.43 -3.46 6.35
C HIS A 113 9.32 -3.23 7.58
N ASN A 114 9.16 -4.05 8.62
CA ASN A 114 9.98 -4.04 9.84
C ASN A 114 10.19 -2.65 10.48
N GLY A 115 9.13 -1.82 10.54
CA GLY A 115 9.18 -0.50 11.16
C GLY A 115 9.80 0.59 10.29
N TYR A 116 10.04 0.31 9.02
CA TYR A 116 10.48 1.27 8.00
C TYR A 116 9.46 1.39 6.88
N ALA A 117 9.35 2.60 6.32
CA ALA A 117 8.63 2.82 5.07
C ALA A 117 9.65 3.00 3.93
N TYR A 118 9.42 2.28 2.85
CA TYR A 118 10.21 2.33 1.62
C TYR A 118 9.40 3.08 0.59
N VAL A 119 9.95 4.18 0.09
CA VAL A 119 9.25 5.11 -0.80
C VAL A 119 10.06 5.31 -2.07
N THR A 120 9.51 4.92 -3.22
CA THR A 120 10.16 5.18 -4.51
C THR A 120 10.01 6.65 -4.89
N TYR A 121 11.06 7.26 -5.46
CA TYR A 121 11.03 8.63 -5.91
C TYR A 121 12.07 8.89 -7.02
N GLU A 122 11.89 9.98 -7.76
CA GLU A 122 12.85 10.45 -8.74
C GLU A 122 13.80 11.46 -8.10
N PRO A 123 15.12 11.36 -8.32
CA PRO A 123 16.06 12.40 -7.89
C PRO A 123 15.93 13.65 -8.79
N GLY A 124 16.19 14.84 -8.25
CA GLY A 124 16.16 16.10 -9.01
C GLY A 124 16.44 17.30 -8.14
N GLU A 125 16.74 18.46 -8.74
CA GLU A 125 17.19 19.67 -8.03
C GLU A 125 16.19 20.19 -6.98
N ASP A 126 14.91 19.85 -7.09
CA ASP A 126 13.85 20.34 -6.20
C ASP A 126 13.44 19.38 -5.09
N GLY A 127 14.12 18.27 -4.84
CA GLY A 127 13.55 17.28 -3.96
C GLY A 127 14.38 16.19 -3.31
N GLY A 128 15.69 16.18 -3.37
CA GLY A 128 16.47 15.17 -2.63
C GLY A 128 16.32 15.33 -1.10
N PRO A 129 16.34 14.22 -0.30
CA PRO A 129 16.47 14.35 1.14
C PRO A 129 17.72 15.14 1.47
N PRO A 130 17.72 16.01 2.49
CA PRO A 130 18.86 16.83 2.79
C PRO A 130 20.05 15.97 3.19
N ALA A 131 21.08 15.91 2.34
CA ALA A 131 22.40 15.49 2.77
C ALA A 131 22.90 16.55 3.76
N GLY A 132 22.59 16.36 5.04
CA GLY A 132 23.25 16.96 6.22
C GLY A 132 23.68 18.44 6.18
N LYS A 133 22.94 19.38 5.52
CA LYS A 133 23.20 20.84 5.65
C LYS A 133 21.89 21.65 5.67
N PRO A 134 21.82 22.75 6.47
CA PRO A 134 20.60 23.52 6.63
C PRO A 134 20.28 24.35 5.38
N ALA A 135 19.01 24.37 4.97
CA ALA A 135 18.50 25.17 3.87
C ALA A 135 18.39 26.65 4.24
N SER A 136 18.91 27.54 3.38
CA SER A 136 18.49 28.93 3.27
C SER A 136 17.41 29.00 2.17
N GLY A 137 16.26 29.63 2.51
CA GLY A 137 15.10 29.66 1.64
C GLY A 137 15.18 30.65 0.48
N GLU A 138 14.36 30.41 -0.54
CA GLU A 138 13.48 31.44 -1.13
C GLU A 138 12.46 30.77 -2.06
N ALA A 139 11.25 31.34 -2.03
CA ALA A 139 10.10 30.85 -2.77
C ALA A 139 10.01 31.49 -4.17
N GLY A 140 9.53 30.71 -5.14
CA GLY A 140 9.21 31.25 -6.47
C GLY A 140 8.61 30.20 -7.42
N GLY A 141 7.36 29.80 -7.22
CA GLY A 141 6.63 28.91 -8.12
C GLY A 141 5.96 29.66 -9.26
N LYS A 142 6.13 29.19 -10.50
CA LYS A 142 5.22 29.48 -11.62
C LYS A 142 4.29 28.29 -11.85
N PRO A 143 3.02 28.52 -12.19
CA PRO A 143 2.08 27.43 -12.47
C PRO A 143 2.26 26.92 -13.90
N ASP A 144 2.58 25.66 -14.07
CA ASP A 144 2.47 24.99 -15.36
C ASP A 144 1.12 24.29 -15.48
N ASN A 145 0.40 24.79 -16.48
CA ASN A 145 -0.93 24.37 -16.87
C ASN A 145 -0.78 23.42 -18.06
N GLN A 146 -0.82 22.08 -17.83
CA GLN A 146 -1.05 21.15 -18.94
C GLN A 146 -1.72 19.86 -18.45
N ALA A 147 -3.07 19.89 -18.48
CA ALA A 147 -3.89 18.70 -18.55
C ALA A 147 -3.97 18.26 -20.01
N GLY A 148 -3.42 17.11 -20.34
CA GLY A 148 -3.53 16.55 -21.68
C GLY A 148 -2.45 15.51 -21.97
N GLY A 149 -2.52 14.34 -21.33
CA GLY A 149 -1.61 13.25 -21.65
C GLY A 149 -1.89 12.66 -23.03
N LYS A 150 -1.00 12.89 -23.98
CA LYS A 150 -0.86 12.11 -25.21
C LYS A 150 -0.50 10.65 -24.84
N PRO A 151 -0.89 9.66 -25.65
CA PRO A 151 -0.25 8.36 -25.64
C PRO A 151 1.09 8.52 -26.37
N GLY A 152 2.13 8.90 -25.62
CA GLY A 152 3.48 9.08 -26.14
C GLY A 152 4.37 7.94 -25.65
N GLY A 153 5.09 7.34 -26.56
CA GLY A 153 6.32 6.67 -26.22
C GLY A 153 7.29 7.77 -25.82
N ASP A 154 7.84 7.67 -24.64
CA ASP A 154 8.70 8.69 -24.09
C ASP A 154 10.14 8.43 -24.52
N ASP A 155 10.55 9.07 -25.61
CA ASP A 155 11.97 9.11 -26.04
C ASP A 155 12.86 9.95 -25.10
N ASP A 156 12.28 10.58 -24.08
CA ASP A 156 12.98 11.43 -23.11
C ASP A 156 13.54 10.68 -21.89
N ASP A 157 13.20 9.41 -21.70
CA ASP A 157 13.54 8.64 -20.48
C ASP A 157 15.03 8.26 -20.40
N ALA A 158 15.74 8.19 -21.53
CA ALA A 158 17.15 7.81 -21.56
C ALA A 158 18.12 8.79 -20.86
N ASN A 159 17.65 10.02 -20.56
CA ASN A 159 18.43 11.05 -19.87
C ASN A 159 17.99 11.33 -18.44
N LYS A 160 16.96 10.66 -17.94
CA LYS A 160 16.55 10.80 -16.52
C LYS A 160 17.59 10.12 -15.62
N PRO A 161 17.91 10.67 -14.46
CA PRO A 161 18.74 9.95 -13.50
C PRO A 161 17.99 8.71 -12.96
N PRO A 162 18.73 7.66 -12.55
CA PRO A 162 18.12 6.50 -11.91
C PRO A 162 17.27 6.92 -10.72
N ALA A 163 16.13 6.27 -10.53
CA ALA A 163 15.25 6.51 -9.38
C ALA A 163 15.91 6.05 -8.06
N GLU A 164 15.38 6.52 -6.96
CA GLU A 164 15.84 6.17 -5.63
C GLU A 164 14.70 5.65 -4.75
N ILE A 165 15.06 4.95 -3.69
CA ILE A 165 14.14 4.46 -2.67
C ILE A 165 14.55 5.06 -1.34
N ALA A 166 13.74 5.97 -0.80
CA ALA A 166 13.94 6.51 0.53
C ALA A 166 13.48 5.48 1.58
N ILE A 167 14.34 5.23 2.57
CA ILE A 167 14.03 4.39 3.72
C ILE A 167 13.76 5.31 4.90
N VAL A 168 12.50 5.37 5.31
CA VAL A 168 12.03 6.22 6.40
C VAL A 168 11.87 5.39 7.66
N ASP A 169 12.57 5.77 8.74
CA ASP A 169 12.34 5.18 10.06
C ASP A 169 11.00 5.69 10.63
N MET A 170 10.08 4.79 10.86
CA MET A 170 8.71 5.11 11.31
C MET A 170 8.62 5.49 12.79
N LYS A 171 9.72 5.44 13.57
CA LYS A 171 9.77 5.96 14.93
C LYS A 171 10.14 7.44 14.95
N SER A 172 11.16 7.80 14.17
CA SER A 172 11.68 9.16 14.11
C SER A 172 11.08 10.00 12.98
N TRP A 173 10.40 9.35 12.02
CA TRP A 173 9.87 9.96 10.79
C TRP A 173 10.94 10.71 9.99
N ARG A 174 12.11 10.09 9.85
CA ARG A 174 13.24 10.63 9.09
C ARG A 174 13.70 9.64 8.04
N VAL A 175 14.14 10.16 6.91
CA VAL A 175 14.89 9.36 5.94
C VAL A 175 16.23 9.01 6.57
N VAL A 176 16.49 7.74 6.75
CA VAL A 176 17.73 7.21 7.34
C VAL A 176 18.72 6.74 6.29
N HIS A 177 18.21 6.38 5.11
CA HIS A 177 19.01 5.91 3.99
C HIS A 177 18.24 6.07 2.68
N SER A 178 18.96 6.19 1.55
CA SER A 178 18.41 6.09 0.20
C SER A 178 19.17 5.02 -0.59
N VAL A 179 18.46 4.27 -1.42
CA VAL A 179 19.01 3.24 -2.28
C VAL A 179 18.79 3.65 -3.72
N THR A 180 19.88 3.84 -4.48
CA THR A 180 19.77 4.05 -5.93
C THR A 180 19.29 2.77 -6.60
N SER A 181 18.25 2.87 -7.42
CA SER A 181 17.63 1.77 -8.15
C SER A 181 17.85 1.93 -9.66
N GLY A 182 16.97 1.36 -10.47
CA GLY A 182 16.94 1.62 -11.91
C GLY A 182 16.08 2.85 -12.25
N HIS A 183 15.78 3.04 -13.53
CA HIS A 183 14.94 4.14 -13.99
C HIS A 183 13.45 3.81 -13.78
N GLU A 184 12.68 4.80 -13.36
CA GLU A 184 11.23 4.68 -13.15
C GLU A 184 10.87 3.47 -12.26
N THR A 185 11.31 3.53 -11.01
CA THR A 185 11.08 2.47 -10.03
C THR A 185 9.62 2.49 -9.54
N GLU A 186 8.94 1.36 -9.68
CA GLU A 186 7.50 1.22 -9.39
C GLU A 186 7.21 0.35 -8.15
N GLY A 187 7.15 -0.96 -8.32
CA GLY A 187 6.75 -1.91 -7.28
C GLY A 187 7.87 -2.33 -6.35
N ILE A 188 7.57 -2.50 -5.09
CA ILE A 188 8.49 -3.04 -4.07
C ILE A 188 7.89 -4.30 -3.46
N GLU A 189 8.69 -5.35 -3.33
CA GLU A 189 8.34 -6.57 -2.62
C GLU A 189 9.53 -7.06 -1.78
N PHE A 190 9.25 -7.83 -0.73
CA PHE A 190 10.28 -8.41 0.12
C PHE A 190 10.32 -9.94 0.00
N SER A 191 11.51 -10.50 0.24
CA SER A 191 11.63 -11.95 0.40
C SER A 191 10.91 -12.40 1.68
N ARG A 192 10.50 -13.67 1.72
CA ARG A 192 9.79 -14.24 2.88
C ARG A 192 10.52 -14.05 4.20
N ASP A 193 11.83 -14.11 4.19
CA ASP A 193 12.67 -13.87 5.38
C ASP A 193 12.97 -12.39 5.63
N GLY A 194 12.44 -11.50 4.81
CA GLY A 194 12.59 -10.05 4.90
C GLY A 194 14.00 -9.53 4.61
N LYS A 195 14.95 -10.38 4.20
CA LYS A 195 16.35 -9.98 4.00
C LYS A 195 16.66 -9.38 2.66
N SER A 196 15.80 -9.60 1.67
CA SER A 196 15.94 -9.05 0.33
C SER A 196 14.72 -8.18 -0.02
N MET A 197 14.99 -7.05 -0.64
CA MET A 197 14.03 -6.16 -1.24
C MET A 197 14.16 -6.27 -2.76
N LEU A 198 13.06 -6.53 -3.42
CA LEU A 198 12.96 -6.61 -4.88
C LEU A 198 12.19 -5.40 -5.40
N VAL A 199 12.64 -4.83 -6.49
CA VAL A 199 12.11 -3.58 -7.01
C VAL A 199 12.00 -3.67 -8.54
N THR A 200 10.84 -3.33 -9.08
CA THR A 200 10.63 -3.24 -10.52
C THR A 200 11.09 -1.88 -11.03
N ASN A 201 11.87 -1.87 -12.13
CA ASN A 201 12.33 -0.65 -12.80
C ASN A 201 11.72 -0.61 -14.19
N GLU A 202 10.72 0.23 -14.35
CA GLU A 202 9.93 0.33 -15.57
C GLU A 202 10.77 0.76 -16.77
N GLY A 203 11.60 1.79 -16.60
CA GLY A 203 12.43 2.34 -17.67
C GLY A 203 13.58 1.41 -18.12
N ASP A 204 13.99 0.45 -17.28
CA ASP A 204 15.12 -0.46 -17.56
C ASP A 204 14.70 -1.88 -17.94
N ASP A 205 13.41 -2.20 -17.87
CA ASP A 205 12.91 -3.57 -18.03
C ASP A 205 13.60 -4.58 -17.09
N THR A 206 13.77 -4.21 -15.83
CA THR A 206 14.48 -5.03 -14.85
C THR A 206 13.75 -5.18 -13.52
N VAL A 207 14.15 -6.21 -12.75
CA VAL A 207 13.91 -6.30 -11.31
C VAL A 207 15.27 -6.23 -10.62
N SER A 208 15.48 -5.21 -9.79
CA SER A 208 16.67 -5.07 -8.95
C SER A 208 16.44 -5.67 -7.57
N ILE A 209 17.47 -6.33 -7.03
CA ILE A 209 17.43 -7.02 -5.74
C ILE A 209 18.48 -6.41 -4.83
N TYR A 210 18.06 -6.01 -3.63
CA TYR A 210 18.91 -5.37 -2.62
C TYR A 210 18.83 -6.10 -1.29
N ARG A 211 19.87 -6.00 -0.46
CA ARG A 211 19.79 -6.37 0.96
C ARG A 211 18.94 -5.34 1.70
N THR A 212 17.87 -5.76 2.32
CA THR A 212 16.89 -4.86 2.97
C THR A 212 17.53 -3.95 4.00
N GLY A 213 18.41 -4.45 4.87
CA GLY A 213 19.00 -3.65 5.95
C GLY A 213 20.07 -2.63 5.52
N THR A 214 20.70 -2.82 4.35
CA THR A 214 21.84 -2.00 3.91
C THR A 214 21.64 -1.33 2.55
N GLY A 215 20.62 -1.71 1.79
CA GLY A 215 20.45 -1.27 0.41
C GLY A 215 21.52 -1.79 -0.56
N ALA A 216 22.42 -2.67 -0.11
CA ALA A 216 23.49 -3.19 -0.94
C ALA A 216 22.92 -4.02 -2.10
N PRO A 217 23.35 -3.78 -3.36
CA PRO A 217 22.84 -4.53 -4.51
C PRO A 217 23.27 -5.99 -4.43
N VAL A 218 22.32 -6.88 -4.73
CA VAL A 218 22.54 -8.34 -4.78
C VAL A 218 22.55 -8.83 -6.21
N ARG A 219 21.54 -8.42 -6.99
CA ARG A 219 21.35 -8.89 -8.37
C ARG A 219 20.41 -7.98 -9.13
N THR A 220 20.52 -8.00 -10.47
CA THR A 220 19.53 -7.45 -11.38
C THR A 220 19.05 -8.55 -12.32
N VAL A 221 17.74 -8.74 -12.39
CA VAL A 221 17.08 -9.67 -13.31
C VAL A 221 16.60 -8.87 -14.52
N LYS A 222 17.11 -9.20 -15.71
CA LYS A 222 16.63 -8.60 -16.97
C LYS A 222 15.34 -9.28 -17.39
N LEU A 223 14.37 -8.49 -17.80
CA LEU A 223 13.08 -8.93 -18.33
C LEU A 223 13.05 -8.72 -19.85
N ALA A 224 11.93 -9.04 -20.48
CA ALA A 224 11.76 -8.81 -21.90
C ALA A 224 11.75 -7.31 -22.21
N ALA A 225 12.53 -6.91 -23.22
CA ALA A 225 12.67 -5.51 -23.61
C ALA A 225 11.32 -4.88 -24.00
N GLY A 226 11.08 -3.67 -23.56
CA GLY A 226 9.82 -2.94 -23.74
C GLY A 226 8.70 -3.46 -22.86
N GLY A 227 9.02 -4.23 -21.81
CA GLY A 227 8.05 -4.83 -20.91
C GLY A 227 7.38 -3.85 -19.97
N ARG A 228 8.11 -2.85 -19.49
CA ARG A 228 7.69 -1.87 -18.49
C ARG A 228 7.11 -2.56 -17.25
N PRO A 229 7.96 -3.20 -16.41
CA PRO A 229 7.50 -3.94 -15.24
C PRO A 229 6.88 -3.01 -14.19
N ARG A 230 5.70 -3.39 -13.68
CA ARG A 230 4.90 -2.62 -12.72
C ARG A 230 4.79 -3.35 -11.37
N GLY A 231 3.72 -4.07 -11.18
CA GLY A 231 3.45 -4.79 -9.95
C GLY A 231 4.37 -5.99 -9.74
N ILE A 232 4.74 -6.23 -8.49
CA ILE A 232 5.48 -7.41 -8.07
C ILE A 232 4.88 -7.99 -6.80
N ARG A 233 4.73 -9.32 -6.74
CA ARG A 233 4.23 -10.04 -5.56
C ARG A 233 4.92 -11.37 -5.35
N LEU A 234 5.25 -11.67 -4.11
CA LEU A 234 5.71 -12.99 -3.69
C LEU A 234 4.51 -13.95 -3.58
N SER A 235 4.66 -15.17 -4.07
CA SER A 235 3.64 -16.21 -3.90
C SER A 235 3.45 -16.60 -2.42
N PRO A 236 2.25 -17.04 -2.01
CA PRO A 236 1.97 -17.40 -0.62
C PRO A 236 2.86 -18.54 -0.09
N ASP A 237 3.33 -19.42 -0.95
CA ASP A 237 4.30 -20.46 -0.58
C ASP A 237 5.77 -19.97 -0.58
N GLY A 238 6.01 -18.76 -1.07
CA GLY A 238 7.32 -18.10 -1.09
C GLY A 238 8.27 -18.62 -2.17
N LYS A 239 7.77 -19.31 -3.18
CA LYS A 239 8.61 -19.92 -4.23
C LYS A 239 8.79 -19.05 -5.44
N ASP A 240 7.82 -18.18 -5.75
CA ASP A 240 7.76 -17.40 -6.97
C ASP A 240 7.49 -15.95 -6.69
N TYR A 241 8.09 -15.06 -7.48
CA TYR A 241 7.63 -13.69 -7.65
C TYR A 241 6.88 -13.56 -8.96
N ILE A 242 5.73 -12.90 -8.92
CA ILE A 242 4.97 -12.54 -10.12
C ILE A 242 5.23 -11.09 -10.43
N VAL A 243 5.64 -10.79 -11.66
CA VAL A 243 5.91 -9.43 -12.14
C VAL A 243 5.08 -9.14 -13.37
N THR A 244 4.27 -8.10 -13.34
CA THR A 244 3.47 -7.65 -14.50
C THR A 244 4.30 -6.82 -15.46
N LEU A 245 4.12 -7.04 -16.77
CA LEU A 245 4.79 -6.34 -17.88
C LEU A 245 3.74 -5.55 -18.67
N GLU A 246 3.54 -4.28 -18.30
CA GLU A 246 2.41 -3.46 -18.77
C GLU A 246 2.32 -3.39 -20.29
N SER A 247 3.44 -3.08 -20.97
CA SER A 247 3.44 -2.83 -22.41
C SER A 247 3.40 -4.10 -23.25
N LEU A 248 3.83 -5.23 -22.72
CA LEU A 248 3.80 -6.52 -23.41
C LEU A 248 2.52 -7.32 -23.15
N SER A 249 1.65 -6.85 -22.27
CA SER A 249 0.45 -7.58 -21.87
C SER A 249 0.76 -9.01 -21.40
N LYS A 250 1.69 -9.10 -20.46
CA LYS A 250 2.18 -10.36 -19.88
C LYS A 250 2.45 -10.22 -18.39
N PHE A 251 2.58 -11.33 -17.72
CA PHE A 251 3.34 -11.40 -16.49
C PHE A 251 4.42 -12.48 -16.59
N VAL A 252 5.45 -12.34 -15.78
CA VAL A 252 6.49 -13.34 -15.64
C VAL A 252 6.50 -13.92 -14.24
N VAL A 253 6.90 -15.17 -14.14
CA VAL A 253 7.15 -15.89 -12.90
C VAL A 253 8.67 -15.98 -12.72
N ILE A 254 9.14 -15.48 -11.59
CA ILE A 254 10.56 -15.50 -11.23
C ILE A 254 10.71 -16.42 -10.01
N ASP A 255 11.51 -17.45 -10.16
CA ASP A 255 11.84 -18.35 -9.03
C ASP A 255 12.54 -17.56 -7.91
N ALA A 256 12.01 -17.63 -6.69
CA ALA A 256 12.45 -16.81 -5.56
C ALA A 256 13.82 -17.21 -5.00
N HIS A 257 14.33 -18.39 -5.36
CA HIS A 257 15.64 -18.86 -4.92
C HIS A 257 16.74 -18.55 -5.93
N THR A 258 16.49 -18.80 -7.21
CA THR A 258 17.46 -18.62 -8.28
C THR A 258 17.39 -17.26 -8.95
N PHE A 259 16.28 -16.55 -8.77
CA PHE A 259 15.95 -15.29 -9.45
C PHE A 259 15.97 -15.42 -10.98
N GLN A 260 15.56 -16.56 -11.50
CA GLN A 260 15.42 -16.79 -12.92
C GLN A 260 13.95 -16.73 -13.34
N VAL A 261 13.69 -16.16 -14.52
CA VAL A 261 12.35 -16.21 -15.13
C VAL A 261 12.09 -17.66 -15.55
N THR A 262 11.07 -18.26 -14.96
CA THR A 262 10.69 -19.66 -15.21
C THR A 262 9.50 -19.80 -16.13
N LYS A 263 8.62 -18.79 -16.16
CA LYS A 263 7.40 -18.79 -16.98
C LYS A 263 7.04 -17.37 -17.42
N THR A 264 6.47 -17.27 -18.61
CA THR A 264 5.84 -16.05 -19.15
C THR A 264 4.42 -16.40 -19.53
N VAL A 265 3.44 -15.59 -19.11
CA VAL A 265 2.01 -15.84 -19.31
C VAL A 265 1.37 -14.60 -19.94
N ASP A 266 0.55 -14.81 -20.95
CA ASP A 266 -0.20 -13.75 -21.61
C ASP A 266 -1.33 -13.23 -20.71
N THR A 267 -1.54 -11.92 -20.77
CA THR A 267 -2.65 -11.23 -20.12
C THR A 267 -3.43 -10.41 -21.14
N LYS A 268 -4.49 -9.77 -20.68
CA LYS A 268 -5.12 -8.66 -21.39
C LYS A 268 -4.29 -7.39 -21.26
N LEU A 269 -4.71 -6.34 -21.97
CA LEU A 269 -3.94 -5.12 -22.16
C LEU A 269 -3.64 -4.38 -20.85
N GLY A 270 -2.38 -4.08 -20.64
CA GLY A 270 -1.88 -3.23 -19.57
C GLY A 270 -1.99 -3.82 -18.18
N PRO A 271 -1.42 -5.02 -17.90
CA PRO A 271 -1.38 -5.57 -16.55
C PRO A 271 -0.57 -4.64 -15.63
N TYR A 272 -1.12 -4.34 -14.45
CA TYR A 272 -0.55 -3.40 -13.50
C TYR A 272 -0.44 -4.02 -12.10
N GLY A 273 -1.40 -3.77 -11.23
CA GLY A 273 -1.43 -4.37 -9.90
C GLY A 273 -1.63 -5.87 -9.94
N VAL A 274 -0.91 -6.58 -9.09
CA VAL A 274 -0.97 -8.04 -8.94
C VAL A 274 -1.05 -8.42 -7.47
N ALA A 275 -1.88 -9.40 -7.12
CA ALA A 275 -1.92 -9.99 -5.79
C ALA A 275 -2.49 -11.41 -5.82
N PHE A 276 -2.09 -12.21 -4.85
CA PHE A 276 -2.78 -13.47 -4.56
C PHE A 276 -4.02 -13.21 -3.72
N GLY A 277 -5.06 -13.98 -3.96
CA GLY A 277 -6.27 -13.91 -3.14
C GLY A 277 -6.07 -14.52 -1.74
N PRO A 278 -6.95 -14.23 -0.78
CA PRO A 278 -6.77 -14.54 0.64
C PRO A 278 -6.55 -16.03 0.98
N GLN A 279 -6.91 -16.91 0.08
CA GLN A 279 -6.69 -18.36 0.25
C GLN A 279 -5.46 -18.87 -0.52
N GLY A 280 -4.71 -18.00 -1.19
CA GLY A 280 -3.53 -18.35 -1.98
C GLY A 280 -3.80 -19.19 -3.22
N ARG A 281 -5.08 -19.47 -3.58
CA ARG A 281 -5.44 -20.33 -4.71
C ARG A 281 -5.64 -19.59 -6.03
N ARG A 282 -5.77 -18.31 -5.99
CA ARG A 282 -6.01 -17.45 -7.17
C ARG A 282 -5.03 -16.31 -7.20
N LEU A 283 -4.57 -15.97 -8.39
CA LEU A 283 -3.78 -14.80 -8.70
C LEU A 283 -4.68 -13.81 -9.43
N PHE A 284 -4.70 -12.58 -8.99
CA PHE A 284 -5.47 -11.48 -9.57
C PHE A 284 -4.54 -10.45 -10.19
N ILE A 285 -4.87 -10.01 -11.40
CA ILE A 285 -4.11 -9.00 -12.13
C ILE A 285 -5.06 -7.94 -12.68
N ALA A 286 -4.82 -6.68 -12.36
CA ALA A 286 -5.55 -5.57 -12.94
C ALA A 286 -5.05 -5.33 -14.37
N ALA A 287 -5.84 -5.63 -15.38
CA ALA A 287 -5.58 -5.31 -16.78
C ALA A 287 -6.13 -3.90 -17.10
N ALA A 288 -5.36 -2.87 -16.71
CA ALA A 288 -5.82 -1.49 -16.59
C ALA A 288 -6.31 -0.86 -17.89
N ARG A 289 -5.78 -1.31 -19.05
CA ARG A 289 -6.19 -0.84 -20.38
C ARG A 289 -7.35 -1.64 -20.95
N ASP A 290 -7.59 -2.86 -20.47
CA ASP A 290 -8.71 -3.75 -20.89
C ASP A 290 -9.97 -3.59 -20.05
N LYS A 291 -9.93 -2.84 -18.96
CA LYS A 291 -11.04 -2.65 -18.01
C LYS A 291 -11.49 -3.96 -17.36
N THR A 292 -10.55 -4.83 -17.05
CA THR A 292 -10.82 -6.10 -16.36
C THR A 292 -9.84 -6.32 -15.21
N VAL A 293 -10.26 -7.11 -14.26
CA VAL A 293 -9.35 -7.87 -13.38
C VAL A 293 -9.34 -9.28 -13.89
N GLN A 294 -8.16 -9.78 -14.26
CA GLN A 294 -8.00 -11.18 -14.66
C GLN A 294 -7.70 -12.05 -13.47
N VAL A 295 -8.26 -13.23 -13.48
CA VAL A 295 -8.07 -14.27 -12.46
C VAL A 295 -7.37 -15.47 -13.07
N PHE A 296 -6.29 -15.89 -12.42
CA PHE A 296 -5.54 -17.07 -12.80
C PHE A 296 -5.52 -18.08 -11.64
N ASP A 297 -5.32 -19.33 -11.93
CA ASP A 297 -4.96 -20.31 -10.93
C ASP A 297 -3.56 -19.98 -10.39
N ALA A 298 -3.40 -19.92 -9.08
CA ALA A 298 -2.16 -19.46 -8.47
C ALA A 298 -0.98 -20.45 -8.57
N HIS A 299 -1.25 -21.70 -8.98
CA HIS A 299 -0.22 -22.73 -9.09
C HIS A 299 0.13 -23.05 -10.54
N SER A 300 -0.87 -23.26 -11.38
CA SER A 300 -0.65 -23.56 -12.81
C SER A 300 -0.44 -22.29 -13.65
N TYR A 301 -0.91 -21.14 -13.15
CA TYR A 301 -1.00 -19.87 -13.87
C TYR A 301 -1.90 -19.94 -15.11
N GLU A 302 -2.85 -20.88 -15.12
CA GLU A 302 -3.88 -20.94 -16.15
C GLU A 302 -4.96 -19.89 -15.92
N HIS A 303 -5.43 -19.28 -17.00
CA HIS A 303 -6.50 -18.29 -16.96
C HIS A 303 -7.82 -18.91 -16.49
N VAL A 304 -8.49 -18.25 -15.55
CA VAL A 304 -9.76 -18.73 -14.95
C VAL A 304 -10.92 -17.82 -15.35
N ALA A 305 -10.76 -16.50 -15.23
CA ALA A 305 -11.83 -15.55 -15.49
C ALA A 305 -11.32 -14.15 -15.85
N ASP A 306 -12.14 -13.44 -16.62
CA ASP A 306 -12.02 -11.99 -16.85
C ASP A 306 -13.20 -11.29 -16.17
N VAL A 307 -12.92 -10.43 -15.22
CA VAL A 307 -13.92 -9.75 -14.40
C VAL A 307 -14.00 -8.29 -14.83
N PRO A 308 -15.12 -7.84 -15.45
CA PRO A 308 -15.29 -6.47 -15.89
C PRO A 308 -15.25 -5.48 -14.72
N VAL A 309 -14.50 -4.41 -14.87
CA VAL A 309 -14.39 -3.29 -13.92
C VAL A 309 -14.37 -1.94 -14.64
N GLY A 310 -14.02 -0.87 -13.96
CA GLY A 310 -13.93 0.46 -14.54
C GLY A 310 -12.73 0.70 -15.45
N GLN A 311 -12.50 1.97 -15.78
CA GLN A 311 -11.41 2.39 -16.65
C GLN A 311 -10.16 2.73 -15.84
N ARG A 312 -8.99 2.29 -16.34
CA ARG A 312 -7.67 2.54 -15.71
C ARG A 312 -7.68 2.15 -14.23
N CYS A 313 -7.96 0.89 -13.98
CA CYS A 313 -7.86 0.30 -12.66
C CYS A 313 -6.42 -0.14 -12.42
N TRP A 314 -5.74 0.51 -11.45
CA TRP A 314 -4.34 0.24 -11.18
C TRP A 314 -4.15 -0.76 -10.05
N HIS A 315 -4.79 -0.51 -8.91
CA HIS A 315 -4.61 -1.28 -7.70
C HIS A 315 -5.92 -1.79 -7.13
N PHE A 316 -5.80 -2.81 -6.30
CA PHE A 316 -6.93 -3.43 -5.64
C PHE A 316 -6.51 -4.02 -4.29
N SER A 317 -7.50 -4.25 -3.43
CA SER A 317 -7.36 -4.92 -2.15
C SER A 317 -8.58 -5.78 -1.86
N PHE A 318 -8.40 -6.83 -1.08
CA PHE A 318 -9.53 -7.60 -0.56
C PHE A 318 -10.06 -6.97 0.72
N THR A 319 -11.30 -7.28 1.07
CA THR A 319 -11.80 -7.00 2.43
C THR A 319 -11.11 -7.92 3.44
N PRO A 320 -11.02 -7.54 4.73
CA PRO A 320 -10.34 -8.35 5.75
C PRO A 320 -10.86 -9.79 5.90
N ASP A 321 -12.14 -10.02 5.59
CA ASP A 321 -12.75 -11.35 5.56
C ASP A 321 -12.50 -12.11 4.25
N GLY A 322 -11.83 -11.46 3.28
CA GLY A 322 -11.56 -12.02 1.95
C GLY A 322 -12.79 -12.18 1.05
N ALA A 323 -13.96 -11.71 1.47
CA ALA A 323 -15.21 -11.94 0.74
C ALA A 323 -15.40 -11.02 -0.47
N LYS A 324 -14.79 -9.83 -0.46
CA LYS A 324 -14.92 -8.86 -1.55
C LYS A 324 -13.55 -8.45 -2.08
N LEU A 325 -13.51 -8.15 -3.38
CA LEU A 325 -12.40 -7.51 -4.06
C LEU A 325 -12.78 -6.07 -4.38
N MET A 326 -11.97 -5.12 -3.95
CA MET A 326 -12.17 -3.69 -4.14
C MET A 326 -11.11 -3.15 -5.09
N VAL A 327 -11.52 -2.59 -6.23
CA VAL A 327 -10.64 -2.20 -7.32
C VAL A 327 -10.71 -0.69 -7.54
N ALA A 328 -9.58 0.00 -7.35
CA ALA A 328 -9.47 1.44 -7.57
C ALA A 328 -9.30 1.75 -9.07
N CYS A 329 -10.30 2.41 -9.65
CA CYS A 329 -10.38 2.67 -11.08
C CYS A 329 -10.35 4.17 -11.38
N GLY A 330 -9.16 4.70 -11.68
CA GLY A 330 -8.89 6.14 -11.74
C GLY A 330 -9.68 6.91 -12.79
N ARG A 331 -9.88 6.38 -13.99
CA ARG A 331 -10.67 7.06 -15.02
C ARG A 331 -12.18 6.81 -14.92
N SER A 332 -12.60 6.05 -13.92
CA SER A 332 -14.00 5.90 -13.53
C SER A 332 -14.33 6.65 -12.24
N ASP A 333 -13.33 7.32 -11.63
CA ASP A 333 -13.48 8.09 -10.39
C ASP A 333 -14.16 7.28 -9.27
N ALA A 334 -13.85 5.99 -9.18
CA ALA A 334 -14.59 5.06 -8.33
C ALA A 334 -13.77 3.84 -7.91
N VAL A 335 -14.25 3.21 -6.84
CA VAL A 335 -13.89 1.84 -6.45
C VAL A 335 -14.99 0.89 -6.87
N TYR A 336 -14.64 -0.16 -7.61
CA TYR A 336 -15.52 -1.25 -7.98
C TYR A 336 -15.40 -2.37 -6.95
N VAL A 337 -16.52 -2.78 -6.40
CA VAL A 337 -16.60 -3.86 -5.41
C VAL A 337 -17.17 -5.10 -6.06
N LEU A 338 -16.43 -6.19 -6.02
CA LEU A 338 -16.78 -7.47 -6.59
C LEU A 338 -16.86 -8.53 -5.50
N ASP A 339 -17.68 -9.54 -5.69
CA ASP A 339 -17.61 -10.74 -4.88
C ASP A 339 -16.34 -11.53 -5.25
N ALA A 340 -15.49 -11.82 -4.28
CA ALA A 340 -14.19 -12.43 -4.53
C ALA A 340 -14.24 -13.90 -4.93
N GLN A 341 -15.39 -14.55 -4.75
CA GLN A 341 -15.59 -15.96 -5.03
C GLN A 341 -16.34 -16.19 -6.36
N THR A 342 -17.39 -15.42 -6.58
CA THR A 342 -18.25 -15.52 -7.79
C THR A 342 -17.82 -14.55 -8.89
N TYR A 343 -16.97 -13.57 -8.55
CA TYR A 343 -16.50 -12.49 -9.44
C TYR A 343 -17.63 -11.57 -9.94
N GLN A 344 -18.80 -11.64 -9.32
CA GLN A 344 -19.92 -10.78 -9.70
C GLN A 344 -19.78 -9.37 -9.13
N PRO A 345 -20.19 -8.35 -9.88
CA PRO A 345 -20.22 -6.97 -9.37
C PRO A 345 -21.22 -6.85 -8.21
N VAL A 346 -20.78 -6.19 -7.13
CA VAL A 346 -21.60 -5.95 -5.94
C VAL A 346 -22.01 -4.50 -5.85
N LYS A 347 -21.04 -3.57 -6.02
CA LYS A 347 -21.26 -2.14 -5.86
C LYS A 347 -20.19 -1.33 -6.57
N GLN A 348 -20.53 -0.08 -6.90
CA GLN A 348 -19.60 0.96 -7.29
C GLN A 348 -19.67 2.08 -6.24
N ILE A 349 -18.50 2.53 -5.73
CA ILE A 349 -18.35 3.61 -4.78
C ILE A 349 -17.67 4.77 -5.51
N GLY A 350 -18.40 5.82 -5.78
CA GLY A 350 -17.96 7.00 -6.55
C GLY A 350 -17.31 8.08 -5.67
N GLU A 351 -17.18 9.28 -6.25
CA GLU A 351 -16.61 10.49 -5.60
C GLU A 351 -15.11 10.35 -5.24
N LEU A 352 -14.38 9.55 -6.02
CA LEU A 352 -12.95 9.28 -5.82
C LEU A 352 -12.18 9.64 -7.11
N PRO A 353 -12.10 10.93 -7.49
CA PRO A 353 -11.49 11.35 -8.75
C PRO A 353 -10.03 10.93 -8.84
N LEU A 354 -9.70 10.19 -9.90
CA LEU A 354 -8.42 9.53 -10.09
C LEU A 354 -8.04 8.61 -8.92
N ALA A 355 -8.93 7.70 -8.53
CA ALA A 355 -8.64 6.65 -7.54
C ALA A 355 -7.43 5.83 -7.99
N TRP A 356 -6.38 5.74 -7.15
CA TRP A 356 -5.12 5.08 -7.52
C TRP A 356 -4.81 3.85 -6.66
N GLY A 357 -4.51 4.03 -5.40
CA GLY A 357 -4.14 2.98 -4.46
C GLY A 357 -5.24 2.69 -3.45
N ILE A 358 -5.26 1.46 -2.93
CA ILE A 358 -6.23 1.04 -1.93
C ILE A 358 -5.60 0.04 -0.96
N VAL A 359 -5.81 0.26 0.35
CA VAL A 359 -5.42 -0.64 1.45
C VAL A 359 -6.56 -0.76 2.45
N THR A 360 -6.58 -1.84 3.23
CA THR A 360 -7.63 -2.09 4.22
C THR A 360 -7.10 -2.20 5.64
N TYR A 361 -7.96 -1.91 6.61
CA TYR A 361 -7.74 -2.22 8.02
C TYR A 361 -9.01 -2.85 8.64
N PRO A 362 -8.92 -3.99 9.34
CA PRO A 362 -7.72 -4.83 9.47
C PRO A 362 -7.06 -5.15 8.13
N ARG A 363 -5.75 -5.44 8.13
CA ARG A 363 -5.00 -5.71 6.90
C ARG A 363 -5.54 -6.93 6.17
N SER A 364 -5.43 -6.90 4.88
CA SER A 364 -5.84 -7.96 3.97
C SER A 364 -4.78 -8.18 2.88
N ASP A 365 -5.07 -9.03 1.92
CA ASP A 365 -4.26 -9.18 0.72
C ASP A 365 -4.62 -8.11 -0.31
N GLY A 366 -3.64 -7.62 -1.05
CA GLY A 366 -3.87 -6.59 -2.06
C GLY A 366 -2.62 -6.30 -2.89
N SER A 367 -2.78 -5.52 -3.95
CA SER A 367 -1.69 -5.26 -4.88
C SER A 367 -0.62 -4.29 -4.33
N ILE A 368 -0.92 -3.55 -3.27
CA ILE A 368 0.01 -2.64 -2.56
C ILE A 368 0.04 -2.87 -1.05
N GLU A 369 -0.73 -3.79 -0.53
CA GLU A 369 -0.71 -4.13 0.89
C GLU A 369 0.67 -4.63 1.33
N SER A 370 1.10 -4.22 2.51
CA SER A 370 2.29 -4.78 3.17
C SER A 370 1.94 -6.12 3.83
N GLN A 371 2.75 -7.13 3.62
CA GLN A 371 2.60 -8.43 4.27
C GLN A 371 3.15 -8.42 5.70
#